data_9117129efa06e3d93d8337f57ea7e42b
#
_entry.id   9117129efa06e3d93d8337f57ea7e42b
#
_cell.length_a   1.000
_cell.length_b   1.000
_cell.length_c   1.000
_cell.angle_alpha   90.00
_cell.angle_beta   90.00
_cell.angle_gamma   90.00
#
_symmetry.space_group_name_H-M   'P 1'
#
loop_
_entity.id
_entity.type
_entity.pdbx_description
1 polymer ?
#
loop_
_entity_poly.entity_id
_entity_poly.type
_entity_poly.pdbx_seq_one_letter_code
_entity_poly.pdbx_strand_id
1 'polypeptide(L)'
;MFNLKFRSTIHVLSTTTTLATLLFATGASLEANAAMTWTRCASEGGTCNFSGSKSVRYGANGVYATKTLTGPVACTNAVFGDPVYGTVKACDYSDAAVTGGGTTPTTRNVLKWPFAATSIWNMPIGSGAAYVAANLPAVPGGDVWSPMPMIDDERIVLRPQATVTPINYSSAAWSGANRCSGTGGQLVSVPMPSDFVVANSGANESAAFLQPDGRTIMQVQPLARCYAGGPATSYAKFNPVDIYGDGASGAHGGSGLSAIGGSIRVGELRPGGQGPRHALKLVVYAKQVLYRCGSYAQCYRWPATNADSYAVGFYGTDGGNGNTAMKMGALLAIPASRDINAMGMETDPGKQLAWTLQNYGAYIVDDSYGPGFGFAAENGPDGSMRNQFQADYGYALSQRANGNTPWTRDVQRLQQALNVVDNNGPNSIGGGGTPRQPLAPAYQ
;
A
#
# COMPACT_ATOMS: atom_id res chain seq x y z
N MET A 1 -19.78 26.75 -64.62
CA MET A 1 -19.08 27.53 -65.69
C MET A 1 -18.04 28.42 -65.04
N PHE A 2 -16.89 28.45 -65.64
CA PHE A 2 -15.66 29.20 -65.41
C PHE A 2 -14.64 28.63 -64.44
N ASN A 3 -13.69 27.93 -65.09
CA ASN A 3 -12.33 27.67 -64.69
C ASN A 3 -11.46 28.92 -64.74
N LEU A 4 -10.57 29.11 -63.81
CA LEU A 4 -9.33 29.86 -64.10
C LEU A 4 -8.16 29.21 -63.33
N LYS A 5 -7.24 28.61 -64.08
CA LYS A 5 -5.89 28.20 -63.68
C LYS A 5 -4.96 29.41 -63.67
N PHE A 6 -4.21 29.63 -62.60
CA PHE A 6 -2.97 30.42 -62.69
C PHE A 6 -1.78 29.56 -62.31
N ARG A 7 -0.86 29.36 -63.20
CA ARG A 7 0.52 28.88 -62.95
C ARG A 7 1.36 30.11 -62.61
N SER A 8 2.18 30.00 -61.57
CA SER A 8 3.29 30.92 -61.37
C SER A 8 4.53 30.13 -60.97
N THR A 9 5.58 30.40 -61.69
CA THR A 9 6.90 29.81 -61.68
C THR A 9 7.70 30.43 -60.56
N ILE A 10 8.29 29.57 -59.65
CA ILE A 10 9.12 30.05 -58.55
C ILE A 10 10.59 29.77 -58.89
N HIS A 11 11.38 30.83 -58.80
CA HIS A 11 12.84 30.79 -58.87
C HIS A 11 13.40 30.33 -57.50
N VAL A 12 14.32 29.37 -57.58
CA VAL A 12 15.08 28.88 -56.44
C VAL A 12 16.29 29.78 -56.23
N LEU A 13 16.37 30.44 -55.09
CA LEU A 13 17.61 31.01 -54.57
C LEU A 13 18.09 30.13 -53.41
N SER A 14 19.24 29.51 -53.62
CA SER A 14 19.96 28.74 -52.60
C SER A 14 20.75 29.69 -51.73
N THR A 15 20.42 29.75 -50.42
CA THR A 15 21.32 30.30 -49.40
C THR A 15 21.60 29.21 -48.37
N THR A 16 22.83 28.71 -48.37
CA THR A 16 23.37 27.81 -47.38
C THR A 16 23.62 28.55 -46.07
N THR A 17 22.77 28.29 -45.08
CA THR A 17 23.02 28.71 -43.72
C THR A 17 23.42 27.48 -42.90
N THR A 18 24.67 27.47 -42.48
CA THR A 18 25.23 26.44 -41.57
C THR A 18 24.67 26.65 -40.17
N LEU A 19 23.75 25.78 -39.75
CA LEU A 19 23.21 25.76 -38.40
C LEU A 19 24.10 24.83 -37.55
N ALA A 20 24.89 25.40 -36.67
CA ALA A 20 25.61 24.63 -35.65
C ALA A 20 24.61 24.13 -34.59
N THR A 21 24.31 22.85 -34.66
CA THR A 21 23.48 22.19 -33.64
C THR A 21 24.34 21.87 -32.40
N LEU A 22 24.18 22.65 -31.35
CA LEU A 22 24.66 22.24 -30.01
C LEU A 22 23.76 21.08 -29.54
N LEU A 23 24.30 19.86 -29.54
CA LEU A 23 23.72 18.76 -28.83
C LEU A 23 23.99 18.93 -27.30
N PHE A 24 22.98 19.35 -26.54
CA PHE A 24 22.96 19.10 -25.13
C PHE A 24 22.61 17.63 -24.92
N ALA A 25 23.63 16.81 -24.64
CA ALA A 25 23.42 15.46 -24.15
C ALA A 25 22.92 15.56 -22.70
N THR A 26 21.61 15.54 -22.49
CA THR A 26 21.03 15.22 -21.19
C THR A 26 21.26 13.74 -20.96
N GLY A 27 22.30 13.42 -20.21
CA GLY A 27 22.53 12.07 -19.72
C GLY A 27 21.42 11.67 -18.72
N ALA A 28 20.33 11.11 -19.24
CA ALA A 28 19.47 10.28 -18.44
C ALA A 28 20.23 8.98 -18.21
N SER A 29 20.81 8.83 -17.01
CA SER A 29 21.30 7.54 -16.54
C SER A 29 20.11 6.61 -16.41
N LEU A 30 19.87 5.81 -17.43
CA LEU A 30 19.11 4.57 -17.30
C LEU A 30 19.96 3.69 -16.37
N GLU A 31 19.61 3.67 -15.08
CA GLU A 31 20.06 2.60 -14.20
C GLU A 31 19.45 1.30 -14.76
N ALA A 32 20.23 0.61 -15.57
CA ALA A 32 19.94 -0.75 -15.94
C ALA A 32 19.91 -1.56 -14.62
N ASN A 33 18.76 -2.12 -14.28
CA ASN A 33 18.65 -3.17 -13.28
C ASN A 33 19.62 -4.29 -13.72
N ALA A 34 20.80 -4.33 -13.15
CA ALA A 34 21.75 -5.40 -13.40
C ALA A 34 21.08 -6.69 -12.93
N ALA A 35 20.81 -7.58 -13.86
CA ALA A 35 20.31 -8.91 -13.55
C ALA A 35 21.26 -9.55 -12.53
N MET A 36 20.72 -10.11 -11.44
CA MET A 36 21.53 -10.80 -10.42
C MET A 36 22.37 -11.87 -11.06
N THR A 37 23.68 -11.72 -11.03
CA THR A 37 24.62 -12.76 -11.47
C THR A 37 24.80 -13.76 -10.35
N TRP A 38 24.57 -15.04 -10.64
CA TRP A 38 24.68 -16.14 -9.70
C TRP A 38 25.96 -16.93 -9.97
N THR A 39 26.78 -17.10 -8.93
CA THR A 39 28.03 -17.88 -9.00
C THR A 39 27.83 -19.21 -8.29
N ARG A 40 28.06 -20.31 -9.00
CA ARG A 40 28.03 -21.68 -8.44
C ARG A 40 29.09 -21.83 -7.36
N CYS A 41 28.70 -22.31 -6.16
CA CYS A 41 29.61 -22.44 -5.03
C CYS A 41 29.70 -23.87 -4.46
N ALA A 42 28.64 -24.68 -4.59
CA ALA A 42 28.67 -26.07 -4.11
C ALA A 42 27.63 -26.93 -4.81
N SER A 43 27.89 -28.22 -4.89
CA SER A 43 26.88 -29.24 -5.16
C SER A 43 26.13 -29.59 -3.89
N GLU A 44 24.98 -30.27 -4.02
CA GLU A 44 24.23 -30.81 -2.88
C GLU A 44 25.12 -31.64 -1.96
N GLY A 45 25.01 -31.42 -0.65
CA GLY A 45 25.86 -32.03 0.38
C GLY A 45 27.21 -31.36 0.60
N GLY A 46 27.61 -30.42 -0.28
CA GLY A 46 28.87 -29.66 -0.15
C GLY A 46 28.75 -28.42 0.70
N THR A 47 29.85 -27.66 0.81
CA THR A 47 29.89 -26.35 1.53
C THR A 47 30.13 -25.23 0.54
N CYS A 48 29.21 -24.27 0.52
CA CYS A 48 29.33 -23.04 -0.26
C CYS A 48 30.20 -22.05 0.50
N ASN A 49 31.43 -21.85 0.04
CA ASN A 49 32.42 -20.98 0.69
C ASN A 49 32.40 -19.59 0.08
N PHE A 50 32.13 -18.60 0.92
CA PHE A 50 32.23 -17.16 0.62
C PHE A 50 32.47 -16.38 1.92
N SER A 51 32.92 -15.14 1.81
CA SER A 51 33.07 -14.24 2.95
C SER A 51 31.91 -13.26 3.05
N GLY A 52 31.54 -12.91 4.28
CA GLY A 52 30.45 -11.98 4.58
C GLY A 52 29.06 -12.59 4.35
N SER A 53 28.05 -11.72 4.30
CA SER A 53 26.66 -12.11 4.09
C SER A 53 26.29 -11.97 2.61
N LYS A 54 25.77 -13.05 1.99
CA LYS A 54 25.39 -13.09 0.57
C LYS A 54 24.02 -13.74 0.38
N SER A 55 23.40 -13.48 -0.76
CA SER A 55 22.26 -14.29 -1.22
C SER A 55 22.79 -15.66 -1.66
N VAL A 56 22.22 -16.69 -1.08
CA VAL A 56 22.52 -18.05 -1.48
C VAL A 56 21.22 -18.71 -1.90
N ARG A 57 21.21 -19.27 -3.10
CA ARG A 57 20.10 -20.08 -3.60
C ARG A 57 20.50 -21.55 -3.71
N TYR A 58 19.56 -22.42 -3.39
CA TYR A 58 19.71 -23.86 -3.47
C TYR A 58 18.57 -24.46 -4.28
N GLY A 59 18.90 -25.25 -5.31
CA GLY A 59 17.87 -25.81 -6.18
C GLY A 59 18.43 -26.34 -7.50
N ALA A 60 17.51 -26.62 -8.44
CA ALA A 60 17.80 -27.11 -9.80
C ALA A 60 16.67 -26.69 -10.76
N ASN A 61 16.96 -26.72 -12.08
CA ASN A 61 15.95 -26.56 -13.14
C ASN A 61 15.07 -25.29 -13.02
N GLY A 62 15.64 -24.18 -12.55
CA GLY A 62 14.91 -22.92 -12.40
C GLY A 62 14.10 -22.80 -11.10
N VAL A 63 14.03 -23.85 -10.29
CA VAL A 63 13.33 -23.85 -9.00
C VAL A 63 14.34 -23.81 -7.85
N TYR A 64 14.32 -22.73 -7.07
CA TYR A 64 15.30 -22.46 -6.02
C TYR A 64 14.66 -21.98 -4.72
N ALA A 65 15.19 -22.45 -3.58
CA ALA A 65 15.03 -21.81 -2.29
C ALA A 65 16.19 -20.83 -2.10
N THR A 66 15.89 -19.55 -1.79
CA THR A 66 16.90 -18.49 -1.62
C THR A 66 16.88 -17.98 -0.19
N LYS A 67 18.07 -17.82 0.41
CA LYS A 67 18.25 -17.25 1.76
C LYS A 67 19.45 -16.33 1.77
N THR A 68 19.41 -15.30 2.63
CA THR A 68 20.58 -14.48 2.96
C THR A 68 21.31 -15.17 4.12
N LEU A 69 22.55 -15.56 3.89
CA LEU A 69 23.35 -16.32 4.84
C LEU A 69 24.77 -15.76 4.90
N THR A 70 25.41 -15.93 6.06
CA THR A 70 26.84 -15.63 6.23
C THR A 70 27.65 -16.88 5.98
N GLY A 71 28.63 -16.80 5.09
CA GLY A 71 29.47 -17.96 4.73
C GLY A 71 30.43 -18.38 5.83
N PRO A 72 30.89 -19.64 5.78
CA PRO A 72 30.52 -20.72 4.86
C PRO A 72 29.14 -21.33 5.17
N VAL A 73 28.45 -21.89 4.15
CA VAL A 73 27.07 -22.43 4.27
C VAL A 73 26.99 -23.84 3.74
N ALA A 74 26.38 -24.77 4.49
CA ALA A 74 26.10 -26.13 4.01
C ALA A 74 25.01 -26.12 2.93
N CYS A 75 25.29 -26.72 1.78
CA CYS A 75 24.42 -26.82 0.62
C CYS A 75 23.48 -28.04 0.75
N THR A 76 22.51 -27.98 1.64
CA THR A 76 21.68 -29.14 2.01
C THR A 76 20.20 -28.79 2.21
N ASN A 77 19.35 -29.83 2.10
CA ASN A 77 17.91 -29.70 2.44
C ASN A 77 17.69 -29.25 3.89
N ALA A 78 18.60 -29.57 4.81
CA ALA A 78 18.49 -29.11 6.21
C ALA A 78 18.56 -27.59 6.34
N VAL A 79 19.36 -26.91 5.51
CA VAL A 79 19.51 -25.46 5.50
C VAL A 79 18.40 -24.79 4.71
N PHE A 80 18.05 -25.32 3.55
CA PHE A 80 17.20 -24.61 2.58
C PHE A 80 15.78 -25.18 2.44
N GLY A 81 15.50 -26.37 2.97
CA GLY A 81 14.37 -27.19 2.60
C GLY A 81 14.65 -27.98 1.32
N ASP A 82 13.66 -28.71 0.82
CA ASP A 82 13.75 -29.42 -0.47
C ASP A 82 12.92 -28.72 -1.53
N PRO A 83 13.48 -27.77 -2.32
CA PRO A 83 12.73 -27.03 -3.32
C PRO A 83 12.35 -27.89 -4.55
N VAL A 84 13.06 -28.98 -4.79
CA VAL A 84 12.82 -29.89 -5.94
C VAL A 84 13.08 -31.33 -5.50
N TYR A 85 12.04 -31.99 -5.01
CA TYR A 85 12.12 -33.38 -4.56
C TYR A 85 12.64 -34.33 -5.64
N GLY A 86 13.52 -35.23 -5.26
CA GLY A 86 14.06 -36.25 -6.16
C GLY A 86 15.08 -35.74 -7.20
N THR A 87 15.46 -34.48 -7.16
CA THR A 87 16.45 -33.91 -8.08
C THR A 87 17.70 -33.47 -7.31
N VAL A 88 18.88 -33.78 -7.86
CA VAL A 88 20.15 -33.31 -7.31
C VAL A 88 20.24 -31.80 -7.48
N LYS A 89 20.48 -31.11 -6.39
CA LYS A 89 20.48 -29.64 -6.30
C LYS A 89 21.90 -29.08 -6.18
N ALA A 90 22.00 -27.80 -6.18
CA ALA A 90 23.24 -27.09 -5.96
C ALA A 90 23.00 -25.71 -5.35
N CYS A 91 24.06 -25.16 -4.76
CA CYS A 91 24.08 -23.81 -4.28
C CYS A 91 24.81 -22.86 -5.24
N ASP A 92 24.21 -21.71 -5.44
CA ASP A 92 24.86 -20.56 -6.04
C ASP A 92 24.75 -19.38 -5.07
N TYR A 93 25.76 -18.50 -5.03
CA TYR A 93 25.65 -17.22 -4.35
C TYR A 93 25.66 -16.06 -5.35
N SER A 94 25.17 -14.91 -4.93
CA SER A 94 25.25 -13.67 -5.68
C SER A 94 26.10 -12.66 -4.93
N ASP A 95 27.07 -12.04 -5.64
CA ASP A 95 27.87 -10.90 -5.15
C ASP A 95 27.07 -9.58 -5.22
N ALA A 96 25.98 -9.54 -5.98
CA ALA A 96 25.05 -8.44 -5.87
C ALA A 96 24.55 -8.40 -4.42
N ALA A 97 24.76 -7.27 -3.75
CA ALA A 97 24.20 -7.06 -2.43
C ALA A 97 22.71 -7.44 -2.48
N VAL A 98 22.32 -8.44 -1.67
CA VAL A 98 20.92 -8.83 -1.61
C VAL A 98 20.15 -7.65 -1.04
N THR A 99 19.44 -6.94 -1.89
CA THR A 99 18.36 -6.07 -1.47
C THR A 99 17.15 -6.85 -0.96
N GLY A 100 17.37 -7.99 -0.32
CA GLY A 100 16.38 -8.90 0.25
C GLY A 100 16.62 -9.26 1.73
N GLY A 101 17.78 -8.86 2.30
CA GLY A 101 17.99 -8.53 3.71
C GLY A 101 18.27 -7.05 3.68
N GLY A 102 17.23 -6.21 3.62
CA GLY A 102 17.42 -4.80 3.36
C GLY A 102 18.36 -4.21 4.41
N THR A 103 19.54 -3.76 3.99
CA THR A 103 20.16 -2.64 4.68
C THR A 103 19.03 -1.62 4.79
N THR A 104 18.60 -1.33 6.03
CA THR A 104 17.66 -0.23 6.25
C THR A 104 18.23 0.95 5.47
N PRO A 105 17.52 1.52 4.49
CA PRO A 105 18.05 2.64 3.72
C PRO A 105 18.58 3.66 4.72
N THR A 106 19.74 4.21 4.49
CA THR A 106 20.30 5.26 5.38
C THR A 106 19.45 6.52 5.32
N THR A 107 18.72 6.70 4.22
CA THR A 107 17.77 7.80 4.00
C THR A 107 16.54 7.27 3.25
N ARG A 108 15.43 8.03 3.29
CA ARG A 108 14.19 7.71 2.55
C ARG A 108 13.65 8.90 1.78
N ASN A 109 12.96 8.62 0.69
CA ASN A 109 12.24 9.62 -0.09
C ASN A 109 10.86 9.87 0.57
N VAL A 110 10.61 11.11 0.98
CA VAL A 110 9.36 11.51 1.65
C VAL A 110 8.11 11.28 0.78
N LEU A 111 8.22 11.34 -0.54
CA LEU A 111 7.10 11.09 -1.45
C LEU A 111 6.73 9.60 -1.54
N LYS A 112 7.68 8.72 -1.26
CA LYS A 112 7.45 7.26 -1.26
C LYS A 112 7.13 6.73 0.14
N TRP A 113 7.75 7.30 1.17
CA TRP A 113 7.60 6.88 2.56
C TRP A 113 7.46 8.12 3.45
N PRO A 114 6.27 8.74 3.52
CA PRO A 114 6.02 9.99 4.22
C PRO A 114 6.01 9.82 5.75
N PHE A 115 5.86 10.97 6.42
CA PHE A 115 5.65 11.19 7.84
C PHE A 115 6.84 10.83 8.74
N ALA A 116 6.84 11.37 9.95
CA ALA A 116 7.90 11.17 10.93
C ALA A 116 8.13 9.68 11.23
N ALA A 117 9.34 9.32 11.63
CA ALA A 117 9.66 7.94 12.05
C ALA A 117 8.80 7.48 13.24
N THR A 118 8.35 8.44 14.06
CA THR A 118 7.48 8.21 15.21
C THR A 118 5.98 8.30 14.89
N SER A 119 5.62 8.52 13.62
CA SER A 119 4.23 8.49 13.17
C SER A 119 3.59 7.13 13.46
N ILE A 120 2.27 7.14 13.71
CA ILE A 120 1.49 5.88 13.84
C ILE A 120 1.68 4.95 12.65
N TRP A 121 1.95 5.52 11.46
CA TRP A 121 2.16 4.75 10.24
C TRP A 121 3.54 4.08 10.21
N ASN A 122 4.56 4.74 10.72
CA ASN A 122 5.96 4.32 10.59
C ASN A 122 6.50 3.60 11.83
N MET A 123 5.80 3.68 12.96
CA MET A 123 6.24 3.04 14.20
C MET A 123 6.00 1.52 14.13
N PRO A 124 7.05 0.70 14.24
CA PRO A 124 6.90 -0.74 14.32
C PRO A 124 6.18 -1.17 15.61
N ILE A 125 5.59 -2.37 15.59
CA ILE A 125 5.11 -3.02 16.80
C ILE A 125 6.26 -3.16 17.80
N GLY A 126 6.00 -2.79 19.05
CA GLY A 126 6.99 -2.83 20.11
C GLY A 126 6.96 -4.13 20.93
N SER A 127 8.03 -4.36 21.70
CA SER A 127 8.16 -5.53 22.57
C SER A 127 7.14 -5.53 23.74
N GLY A 128 6.55 -4.37 24.05
CA GLY A 128 5.52 -4.22 25.08
C GLY A 128 4.09 -4.47 24.59
N ALA A 129 3.91 -4.85 23.31
CA ALA A 129 2.58 -5.06 22.75
C ALA A 129 1.78 -6.14 23.49
N ALA A 130 0.62 -5.75 24.02
CA ALA A 130 -0.35 -6.65 24.66
C ALA A 130 -1.44 -7.00 23.65
N TYR A 131 -1.67 -8.28 23.43
CA TYR A 131 -2.58 -8.77 22.42
C TYR A 131 -3.88 -9.30 22.97
N VAL A 132 -5.00 -8.90 22.35
CA VAL A 132 -6.33 -9.45 22.57
C VAL A 132 -6.83 -10.03 21.26
N ALA A 133 -7.42 -11.21 21.27
CA ALA A 133 -7.94 -11.85 20.07
C ALA A 133 -8.93 -10.93 19.33
N ALA A 134 -8.74 -10.71 18.04
CA ALA A 134 -9.64 -9.88 17.24
C ALA A 134 -10.98 -10.59 16.97
N ASN A 135 -11.00 -11.92 17.05
CA ASN A 135 -12.17 -12.77 16.77
C ASN A 135 -12.79 -12.47 15.38
N LEU A 136 -11.94 -12.22 14.40
CA LEU A 136 -12.40 -12.04 13.03
C LEU A 136 -13.02 -13.37 12.55
N PRO A 137 -14.18 -13.32 11.87
CA PRO A 137 -14.89 -14.53 11.51
C PRO A 137 -14.06 -15.39 10.55
N ALA A 138 -14.14 -16.70 10.73
CA ALA A 138 -13.64 -17.63 9.75
C ALA A 138 -14.46 -17.49 8.46
N VAL A 139 -13.82 -17.74 7.34
CA VAL A 139 -14.50 -17.78 6.04
C VAL A 139 -15.36 -19.03 5.97
N PRO A 140 -16.70 -18.96 5.87
CA PRO A 140 -17.51 -20.11 5.58
C PRO A 140 -17.17 -20.63 4.17
N GLY A 141 -16.94 -21.92 4.03
CA GLY A 141 -16.62 -22.53 2.74
C GLY A 141 -17.70 -22.25 1.70
N GLY A 142 -17.35 -21.59 0.63
CA GLY A 142 -18.24 -21.28 -0.48
C GLY A 142 -19.19 -20.10 -0.27
N ASP A 143 -19.13 -19.41 0.87
CA ASP A 143 -19.95 -18.25 1.14
C ASP A 143 -19.35 -16.99 0.52
N VAL A 144 -20.15 -16.23 -0.21
CA VAL A 144 -19.76 -14.92 -0.77
C VAL A 144 -19.53 -13.85 0.30
N TRP A 145 -19.98 -14.09 1.52
CA TRP A 145 -19.84 -13.23 2.69
C TRP A 145 -18.45 -13.29 3.34
N SER A 146 -17.65 -14.19 2.89
CA SER A 146 -16.33 -14.42 3.45
C SER A 146 -15.38 -13.28 3.13
N PRO A 147 -14.33 -13.10 3.97
CA PRO A 147 -13.38 -12.01 3.74
C PRO A 147 -12.88 -12.00 2.31
N MET A 148 -13.18 -10.93 1.63
CA MET A 148 -12.61 -10.65 0.32
C MET A 148 -11.36 -9.82 0.50
N PRO A 149 -10.29 -10.08 -0.25
CA PRO A 149 -9.23 -9.11 -0.45
C PRO A 149 -9.81 -7.91 -1.21
N MET A 150 -10.39 -6.98 -0.47
CA MET A 150 -10.86 -5.71 -1.00
C MET A 150 -9.74 -4.69 -1.10
N ILE A 151 -9.90 -3.79 -2.03
CA ILE A 151 -9.06 -2.60 -2.14
C ILE A 151 -9.95 -1.37 -2.07
N ASP A 152 -9.58 -0.45 -1.20
CA ASP A 152 -10.04 0.93 -1.23
C ASP A 152 -8.98 1.78 -1.92
N ASP A 153 -9.33 2.35 -3.07
CA ASP A 153 -8.41 3.13 -3.88
C ASP A 153 -8.23 4.52 -3.28
N GLU A 154 -7.00 4.83 -2.88
CA GLU A 154 -6.63 6.13 -2.37
C GLU A 154 -6.03 6.99 -3.48
N ARG A 155 -6.61 8.16 -3.69
CA ARG A 155 -6.19 9.09 -4.75
C ARG A 155 -5.01 9.94 -4.29
N ILE A 156 -3.79 9.41 -4.45
CA ILE A 156 -2.56 10.03 -3.99
C ILE A 156 -1.92 10.83 -5.12
N VAL A 157 -1.88 12.16 -4.97
CA VAL A 157 -1.39 13.12 -5.98
C VAL A 157 -0.22 13.91 -5.41
N LEU A 158 1.01 13.41 -5.57
CA LEU A 158 2.23 14.05 -5.07
C LEU A 158 2.97 14.82 -6.18
N ARG A 159 2.22 15.66 -6.90
CA ARG A 159 2.66 16.45 -8.04
C ARG A 159 2.54 17.96 -7.77
N PRO A 160 3.37 18.54 -6.86
CA PRO A 160 3.20 19.93 -6.42
C PRO A 160 3.37 20.97 -7.54
N GLN A 161 3.97 20.57 -8.67
CA GLN A 161 4.15 21.45 -9.86
C GLN A 161 3.00 21.33 -10.86
N ALA A 162 2.01 20.48 -10.62
CA ALA A 162 0.85 20.37 -11.50
C ALA A 162 0.00 21.64 -11.45
N THR A 163 -0.85 21.83 -12.47
CA THR A 163 -1.77 22.96 -12.53
C THR A 163 -2.68 22.99 -11.31
N VAL A 164 -2.75 24.14 -10.65
CA VAL A 164 -3.66 24.34 -9.52
C VAL A 164 -5.10 24.29 -9.98
N THR A 165 -5.86 23.33 -9.47
CA THR A 165 -7.26 23.07 -9.86
C THR A 165 -8.17 23.31 -8.65
N PRO A 166 -9.27 24.07 -8.80
CA PRO A 166 -10.27 24.21 -7.75
C PRO A 166 -11.06 22.90 -7.59
N ILE A 167 -11.30 22.53 -6.34
CA ILE A 167 -12.25 21.47 -5.96
C ILE A 167 -13.47 22.15 -5.37
N ASN A 168 -14.64 21.95 -5.99
CA ASN A 168 -15.89 22.54 -5.56
C ASN A 168 -16.70 21.56 -4.70
N TYR A 169 -17.53 22.12 -3.82
CA TYR A 169 -18.43 21.31 -3.02
C TYR A 169 -19.45 20.57 -3.88
N SER A 170 -19.69 19.30 -3.58
CA SER A 170 -20.77 18.49 -4.15
C SER A 170 -21.54 17.80 -3.03
N SER A 171 -22.84 18.04 -2.92
CA SER A 171 -23.72 17.40 -1.96
C SER A 171 -24.02 15.92 -2.28
N ALA A 172 -23.57 15.43 -3.43
CA ALA A 172 -23.78 14.03 -3.84
C ALA A 172 -23.21 13.03 -2.84
N ALA A 173 -22.05 13.33 -2.23
CA ALA A 173 -21.43 12.49 -1.20
C ALA A 173 -21.46 10.98 -1.56
N TRP A 174 -22.06 10.13 -0.75
CA TRP A 174 -22.26 8.71 -0.95
C TRP A 174 -23.71 8.32 -1.27
N SER A 175 -24.54 9.29 -1.66
CA SER A 175 -25.98 9.07 -1.92
C SER A 175 -26.29 8.32 -3.21
N GLY A 176 -25.28 8.01 -4.03
CA GLY A 176 -25.46 7.48 -5.39
C GLY A 176 -25.76 8.55 -6.45
N ALA A 177 -25.91 9.82 -6.06
CA ALA A 177 -26.07 10.92 -6.99
C ALA A 177 -24.78 11.22 -7.77
N ASN A 178 -24.91 12.00 -8.84
CA ASN A 178 -23.79 12.38 -9.70
C ASN A 178 -22.82 13.32 -8.98
N ARG A 179 -21.60 12.88 -8.72
CA ARG A 179 -20.51 13.67 -8.13
C ARG A 179 -19.81 14.61 -9.12
N CYS A 180 -20.04 14.45 -10.43
CA CYS A 180 -19.28 15.16 -11.46
C CYS A 180 -19.58 16.67 -11.53
N SER A 181 -20.61 17.14 -10.83
CA SER A 181 -21.03 18.54 -10.81
C SER A 181 -20.95 19.09 -9.41
N GLY A 182 -20.36 20.29 -9.28
CA GLY A 182 -20.42 21.06 -8.03
C GLY A 182 -21.83 21.52 -7.74
N THR A 183 -22.22 21.50 -6.46
CA THR A 183 -23.51 22.03 -5.98
C THR A 183 -23.32 23.23 -5.04
N GLY A 184 -22.06 23.63 -4.79
CA GLY A 184 -21.69 24.76 -3.94
C GLY A 184 -20.36 25.39 -4.34
N GLY A 185 -19.86 26.27 -3.48
CA GLY A 185 -18.64 27.02 -3.70
C GLY A 185 -17.37 26.14 -3.62
N GLN A 186 -16.23 26.78 -3.86
CA GLN A 186 -14.93 26.15 -3.79
C GLN A 186 -14.58 25.73 -2.35
N LEU A 187 -14.17 24.47 -2.17
CA LEU A 187 -13.66 23.94 -0.91
C LEU A 187 -12.16 24.23 -0.73
N VAL A 188 -11.37 23.99 -1.78
CA VAL A 188 -9.91 24.11 -1.78
C VAL A 188 -9.40 24.17 -3.21
N SER A 189 -8.17 24.67 -3.41
CA SER A 189 -7.41 24.52 -4.65
C SER A 189 -6.20 23.62 -4.40
N VAL A 190 -5.93 22.70 -5.34
CA VAL A 190 -4.85 21.72 -5.21
C VAL A 190 -4.12 21.54 -6.54
N PRO A 191 -2.80 21.22 -6.54
CA PRO A 191 -2.11 20.78 -7.73
C PRO A 191 -2.70 19.44 -8.21
N MET A 192 -3.19 19.41 -9.45
CA MET A 192 -3.79 18.21 -10.06
C MET A 192 -3.46 18.16 -11.54
N PRO A 193 -2.83 17.06 -12.06
CA PRO A 193 -2.58 16.92 -13.48
C PRO A 193 -3.87 17.03 -14.31
N SER A 194 -3.80 17.69 -15.45
CA SER A 194 -4.99 17.95 -16.28
C SER A 194 -5.66 16.69 -16.80
N ASP A 195 -4.91 15.62 -17.00
CA ASP A 195 -5.34 14.31 -17.49
C ASP A 195 -5.80 13.36 -16.37
N PHE A 196 -5.57 13.71 -15.11
CA PHE A 196 -5.99 12.85 -13.99
C PHE A 196 -7.51 12.86 -13.84
N VAL A 197 -8.11 11.68 -13.93
CA VAL A 197 -9.57 11.44 -13.87
C VAL A 197 -9.90 10.57 -12.68
N VAL A 198 -10.96 10.92 -11.98
CA VAL A 198 -11.58 10.12 -10.91
C VAL A 198 -13.06 9.99 -11.26
N ALA A 199 -13.46 8.81 -11.68
CA ALA A 199 -14.81 8.57 -12.18
C ALA A 199 -15.86 8.74 -11.08
N ASN A 200 -17.10 9.02 -11.48
CA ASN A 200 -18.23 8.96 -10.57
C ASN A 200 -18.46 7.51 -10.12
N SER A 201 -18.12 7.22 -8.88
CA SER A 201 -18.27 5.89 -8.27
C SER A 201 -19.01 5.99 -6.94
N GLY A 202 -19.41 4.87 -6.37
CA GLY A 202 -19.94 4.81 -5.00
C GLY A 202 -18.85 4.68 -3.93
N ALA A 203 -17.57 4.56 -4.34
CA ALA A 203 -16.45 4.35 -3.44
C ALA A 203 -16.06 5.62 -2.66
N ASN A 204 -15.20 5.45 -1.67
CA ASN A 204 -14.75 6.54 -0.80
C ASN A 204 -13.94 7.59 -1.54
N GLU A 205 -13.11 7.18 -2.51
CA GLU A 205 -12.30 8.09 -3.32
C GLU A 205 -11.59 9.14 -2.46
N SER A 206 -11.03 8.69 -1.32
CA SER A 206 -10.24 9.54 -0.44
C SER A 206 -9.02 10.06 -1.19
N ALA A 207 -8.74 11.34 -1.08
CA ALA A 207 -7.69 11.98 -1.87
C ALA A 207 -6.75 12.83 -1.04
N ALA A 208 -5.45 12.76 -1.38
CA ALA A 208 -4.38 13.55 -0.77
C ALA A 208 -3.54 14.25 -1.85
N PHE A 209 -3.30 15.54 -1.67
CA PHE A 209 -2.59 16.40 -2.63
C PHE A 209 -1.44 17.14 -1.96
N LEU A 210 -0.22 16.92 -2.46
CA LEU A 210 0.93 17.71 -2.04
C LEU A 210 0.85 19.11 -2.64
N GLN A 211 0.94 20.12 -1.78
CA GLN A 211 0.87 21.53 -2.17
C GLN A 211 2.19 22.02 -2.80
N PRO A 212 2.21 23.18 -3.48
CA PRO A 212 3.40 23.73 -4.12
C PRO A 212 4.58 24.00 -3.18
N ASP A 213 4.33 24.11 -1.87
CA ASP A 213 5.38 24.26 -0.85
C ASP A 213 6.20 22.97 -0.64
N GLY A 214 5.79 21.85 -1.27
CA GLY A 214 6.44 20.54 -1.13
C GLY A 214 6.30 19.92 0.27
N ARG A 215 5.41 20.46 1.11
CA ARG A 215 5.27 20.09 2.52
C ARG A 215 3.83 19.83 2.96
N THR A 216 2.92 20.71 2.61
CA THR A 216 1.52 20.62 3.01
C THR A 216 0.77 19.58 2.19
N ILE A 217 0.09 18.66 2.85
CA ILE A 217 -0.87 17.72 2.23
C ILE A 217 -2.29 18.21 2.52
N MET A 218 -3.03 18.53 1.46
CA MET A 218 -4.47 18.78 1.51
C MET A 218 -5.22 17.49 1.22
N GLN A 219 -6.33 17.26 1.93
CA GLN A 219 -7.10 16.04 1.80
C GLN A 219 -8.58 16.33 1.62
N VAL A 220 -9.25 15.54 0.78
CA VAL A 220 -10.70 15.66 0.50
C VAL A 220 -11.32 14.28 0.33
N GLN A 221 -12.64 14.16 0.53
CA GLN A 221 -13.41 12.92 0.32
C GLN A 221 -14.91 13.22 0.09
N PRO A 222 -15.57 12.46 -0.82
CA PRO A 222 -15.00 11.71 -1.92
C PRO A 222 -14.59 12.63 -3.07
N LEU A 223 -13.44 12.40 -3.66
CA LEU A 223 -13.02 13.12 -4.86
C LEU A 223 -13.77 12.61 -6.09
N ALA A 224 -14.17 13.53 -6.97
CA ALA A 224 -14.55 13.19 -8.36
C ALA A 224 -13.97 14.21 -9.34
N ARG A 225 -13.55 13.75 -10.49
CA ARG A 225 -13.18 14.50 -11.68
C ARG A 225 -13.44 13.64 -12.90
N CYS A 226 -14.63 13.74 -13.46
CA CYS A 226 -15.17 12.74 -14.37
C CYS A 226 -14.58 12.72 -15.76
N TYR A 227 -13.83 13.74 -16.16
CA TYR A 227 -13.10 13.80 -17.43
C TYR A 227 -11.87 14.72 -17.31
N ALA A 228 -10.90 14.48 -18.19
CA ALA A 228 -9.65 15.26 -18.24
C ALA A 228 -9.95 16.74 -18.50
N GLY A 229 -9.29 17.63 -17.74
CA GLY A 229 -9.54 19.07 -17.79
C GLY A 229 -10.87 19.52 -17.20
N GLY A 230 -11.71 18.58 -16.73
CA GLY A 230 -13.01 18.86 -16.13
C GLY A 230 -12.93 19.45 -14.73
N PRO A 231 -14.08 19.88 -14.19
CA PRO A 231 -14.17 20.33 -12.80
C PRO A 231 -13.89 19.18 -11.84
N ALA A 232 -13.23 19.49 -10.74
CA ALA A 232 -13.07 18.60 -9.62
C ALA A 232 -14.07 18.94 -8.52
N THR A 233 -14.60 17.92 -7.85
CA THR A 233 -15.60 18.08 -6.79
C THR A 233 -15.28 17.18 -5.61
N SER A 234 -15.75 17.58 -4.43
CA SER A 234 -15.74 16.76 -3.22
C SER A 234 -16.86 17.16 -2.26
N TYR A 235 -17.21 16.27 -1.35
CA TYR A 235 -18.16 16.58 -0.26
C TYR A 235 -17.47 17.30 0.90
N ALA A 236 -16.27 16.84 1.29
CA ALA A 236 -15.59 17.37 2.45
C ALA A 236 -14.11 17.68 2.17
N LYS A 237 -13.61 18.71 2.86
CA LYS A 237 -12.19 19.04 2.98
C LYS A 237 -11.77 18.82 4.43
N PHE A 238 -10.59 18.28 4.63
CA PHE A 238 -9.99 18.02 5.94
C PHE A 238 -8.87 19.01 6.23
N ASN A 239 -8.49 19.12 7.49
CA ASN A 239 -7.37 19.96 7.89
C ASN A 239 -6.08 19.49 7.19
N PRO A 240 -5.24 20.45 6.75
CA PRO A 240 -3.97 20.09 6.14
C PRO A 240 -3.04 19.40 7.15
N VAL A 241 -2.18 18.50 6.65
CA VAL A 241 -1.14 17.86 7.44
C VAL A 241 0.23 18.09 6.81
N ASP A 242 1.28 18.04 7.64
CA ASP A 242 2.66 18.14 7.21
C ASP A 242 3.14 16.74 6.76
N ILE A 243 3.69 16.62 5.53
CA ILE A 243 4.23 15.36 5.01
C ILE A 243 5.41 14.83 5.85
N TYR A 244 6.07 15.69 6.62
CA TYR A 244 7.14 15.36 7.55
C TYR A 244 6.66 15.16 9.00
N GLY A 245 5.36 15.45 9.26
CA GLY A 245 4.73 15.39 10.58
C GLY A 245 4.25 13.99 10.98
N ASP A 246 3.27 13.93 11.86
CA ASP A 246 2.70 12.67 12.32
C ASP A 246 1.77 12.00 11.28
N GLY A 247 1.12 12.80 10.43
CA GLY A 247 0.25 12.33 9.35
C GLY A 247 -0.91 11.45 9.80
N ALA A 248 -1.33 11.53 11.04
CA ALA A 248 -2.36 10.63 11.56
C ALA A 248 -3.74 10.94 10.96
N SER A 249 -4.15 12.22 10.96
CA SER A 249 -5.49 12.64 10.56
C SER A 249 -5.63 12.91 9.06
N GLY A 250 -6.86 12.80 8.54
CA GLY A 250 -7.16 13.12 7.15
C GLY A 250 -8.51 12.62 6.64
N ALA A 251 -8.55 12.34 5.35
CA ALA A 251 -9.77 12.13 4.58
C ALA A 251 -10.15 10.65 4.43
N HIS A 252 -9.83 9.79 5.40
CA HIS A 252 -10.40 8.46 5.38
C HIS A 252 -11.69 8.45 6.22
N GLY A 253 -12.78 8.07 5.62
CA GLY A 253 -14.16 8.07 6.17
C GLY A 253 -14.24 7.69 7.63
N GLY A 254 -15.14 6.94 8.13
CA GLY A 254 -15.36 6.59 9.54
C GLY A 254 -14.31 6.98 10.59
N SER A 255 -13.03 6.75 10.35
CA SER A 255 -11.97 6.99 11.35
C SER A 255 -11.44 8.42 11.45
N GLY A 256 -11.53 9.23 10.38
CA GLY A 256 -10.82 10.51 10.28
C GLY A 256 -9.31 10.40 10.15
N LEU A 257 -8.80 9.22 9.75
CA LEU A 257 -7.38 8.97 9.53
C LEU A 257 -6.93 9.39 8.12
N SER A 258 -5.64 9.35 7.87
CA SER A 258 -5.01 9.86 6.65
C SER A 258 -5.43 9.11 5.38
N ALA A 259 -5.68 9.83 4.29
CA ALA A 259 -5.85 9.25 2.96
C ALA A 259 -4.53 8.68 2.41
N ILE A 260 -3.38 9.23 2.77
CA ILE A 260 -2.08 8.79 2.27
C ILE A 260 -1.37 7.81 3.21
N GLY A 261 -1.43 8.06 4.53
CA GLY A 261 -0.79 7.18 5.52
C GLY A 261 -1.42 5.78 5.53
N GLY A 262 -0.58 4.75 5.60
CA GLY A 262 -1.02 3.35 5.66
C GLY A 262 -1.54 2.74 4.36
N SER A 263 -1.62 3.49 3.27
CA SER A 263 -1.93 2.93 1.94
C SER A 263 -0.74 2.11 1.43
N ILE A 264 -1.01 0.95 0.84
CA ILE A 264 0.01 0.20 0.11
C ILE A 264 0.41 1.01 -1.12
N ARG A 265 1.69 1.40 -1.19
CA ARG A 265 2.21 2.28 -2.25
C ARG A 265 2.65 1.48 -3.47
N VAL A 266 2.57 2.12 -4.63
CA VAL A 266 3.17 1.58 -5.86
C VAL A 266 4.66 1.30 -5.61
N GLY A 267 5.07 0.04 -5.81
CA GLY A 267 6.44 -0.44 -5.58
C GLY A 267 6.64 -1.27 -4.30
N GLU A 268 5.69 -1.34 -3.38
CA GLU A 268 5.88 -2.01 -2.08
C GLU A 268 5.58 -3.51 -2.07
N LEU A 269 4.62 -3.99 -2.87
CA LEU A 269 4.36 -5.43 -3.04
C LEU A 269 4.89 -5.90 -4.39
N ARG A 270 6.21 -6.01 -4.51
CA ARG A 270 6.88 -6.53 -5.71
C ARG A 270 7.33 -7.98 -5.51
N PRO A 271 7.38 -8.80 -6.57
CA PRO A 271 7.91 -10.15 -6.48
C PRO A 271 9.30 -10.21 -5.83
N GLY A 272 9.43 -11.06 -4.79
CA GLY A 272 10.66 -11.18 -4.01
C GLY A 272 10.97 -10.02 -3.08
N GLY A 273 10.07 -9.04 -2.95
CA GLY A 273 10.17 -7.94 -2.01
C GLY A 273 9.92 -8.36 -0.55
N GLN A 274 10.17 -7.44 0.38
CA GLN A 274 9.90 -7.68 1.79
C GLN A 274 8.45 -7.32 2.19
N GLY A 275 7.80 -6.49 1.40
CA GLY A 275 6.50 -5.89 1.70
C GLY A 275 6.60 -4.50 2.33
N PRO A 276 5.46 -3.83 2.55
CA PRO A 276 5.39 -2.50 3.15
C PRO A 276 6.08 -2.43 4.51
N ARG A 277 6.88 -1.38 4.73
CA ARG A 277 7.59 -1.13 5.99
C ARG A 277 6.89 -0.06 6.84
N HIS A 278 5.58 -0.13 6.88
CA HIS A 278 4.71 0.77 7.63
C HIS A 278 3.41 0.06 8.00
N ALA A 279 2.69 0.59 9.00
CA ALA A 279 1.36 0.10 9.34
C ALA A 279 0.39 0.34 8.17
N LEU A 280 -0.47 -0.64 7.90
CA LEU A 280 -1.43 -0.57 6.81
C LEU A 280 -2.76 0.06 7.26
N LYS A 281 -3.61 0.38 6.29
CA LYS A 281 -5.02 0.68 6.49
C LYS A 281 -5.86 -0.55 6.18
N LEU A 282 -6.80 -0.85 7.08
CA LEU A 282 -7.69 -2.00 6.99
C LEU A 282 -9.13 -1.53 6.99
N VAL A 283 -9.88 -1.94 5.97
CA VAL A 283 -11.33 -1.77 5.85
C VAL A 283 -12.01 -3.08 6.21
N VAL A 284 -13.02 -3.04 7.07
CA VAL A 284 -13.71 -4.23 7.58
C VAL A 284 -15.22 -4.05 7.56
N TYR A 285 -15.97 -5.14 7.56
CA TYR A 285 -17.43 -5.06 7.73
C TYR A 285 -17.78 -4.77 9.19
N ALA A 286 -17.93 -3.49 9.50
CA ALA A 286 -18.12 -3.00 10.86
C ALA A 286 -19.35 -3.59 11.55
N LYS A 287 -20.43 -3.84 10.79
CA LYS A 287 -21.67 -4.44 11.30
C LYS A 287 -21.42 -5.81 11.95
N GLN A 288 -20.46 -6.57 11.44
CA GLN A 288 -20.15 -7.91 11.92
C GLN A 288 -18.98 -7.93 12.92
N VAL A 289 -17.92 -7.15 12.66
CA VAL A 289 -16.65 -7.37 13.39
C VAL A 289 -16.31 -6.32 14.43
N LEU A 290 -16.91 -5.11 14.36
CA LEU A 290 -16.63 -4.10 15.36
C LEU A 290 -17.48 -4.27 16.62
N TYR A 291 -16.99 -3.68 17.71
CA TYR A 291 -17.69 -3.64 18.99
C TYR A 291 -19.06 -2.93 18.85
N ARG A 292 -20.09 -3.55 19.39
CA ARG A 292 -21.43 -2.93 19.47
C ARG A 292 -21.43 -1.83 20.50
N CYS A 293 -21.17 -0.61 20.08
CA CYS A 293 -21.07 0.56 20.92
C CYS A 293 -22.45 1.10 21.34
N GLY A 294 -22.59 1.48 22.62
CA GLY A 294 -23.81 2.07 23.16
C GLY A 294 -23.89 3.61 23.00
N SER A 295 -22.77 4.25 22.66
CA SER A 295 -22.67 5.68 22.39
C SER A 295 -21.59 5.96 21.36
N TYR A 296 -21.68 7.10 20.67
CA TYR A 296 -20.76 7.45 19.59
C TYR A 296 -19.28 7.41 20.03
N ALA A 297 -18.96 7.97 21.20
CA ALA A 297 -17.61 8.00 21.74
C ALA A 297 -17.04 6.58 22.07
N GLN A 298 -17.89 5.58 22.20
CA GLN A 298 -17.47 4.20 22.41
C GLN A 298 -17.17 3.44 21.11
N CYS A 299 -17.59 3.99 19.95
CA CYS A 299 -17.45 3.30 18.67
C CYS A 299 -16.03 3.34 18.09
N TYR A 300 -15.18 4.24 18.58
CA TYR A 300 -13.81 4.38 18.12
C TYR A 300 -12.81 4.47 19.27
N ARG A 301 -11.56 4.33 18.94
CA ARG A 301 -10.42 4.49 19.84
C ARG A 301 -9.26 5.17 19.12
N TRP A 302 -8.35 5.76 19.87
CA TRP A 302 -7.13 6.32 19.32
C TRP A 302 -6.41 5.30 18.40
N PRO A 303 -5.87 5.72 17.23
CA PRO A 303 -5.71 7.08 16.73
C PRO A 303 -6.94 7.64 15.98
N ALA A 304 -8.00 6.86 15.76
CA ALA A 304 -9.21 7.40 15.16
C ALA A 304 -9.81 8.53 16.02
N THR A 305 -10.31 9.54 15.36
CA THR A 305 -10.98 10.69 15.99
C THR A 305 -12.50 10.64 15.83
N ASN A 306 -12.98 9.73 14.98
CA ASN A 306 -14.39 9.57 14.61
C ASN A 306 -14.73 8.10 14.41
N ALA A 307 -16.02 7.85 14.25
CA ALA A 307 -16.61 6.65 13.66
C ALA A 307 -17.59 7.09 12.58
N ASP A 308 -18.19 6.16 11.84
CA ASP A 308 -19.26 6.47 10.91
C ASP A 308 -20.45 7.08 11.65
N SER A 309 -21.16 8.02 11.03
CA SER A 309 -22.30 8.71 11.65
C SER A 309 -23.41 7.75 12.09
N TYR A 310 -23.50 6.58 11.48
CA TYR A 310 -24.46 5.52 11.77
C TYR A 310 -23.92 4.45 12.76
N ALA A 311 -22.70 4.58 13.27
CA ALA A 311 -21.97 3.56 14.03
C ALA A 311 -22.77 2.98 15.20
N VAL A 312 -23.43 3.84 16.01
CA VAL A 312 -24.17 3.39 17.22
C VAL A 312 -25.29 2.41 16.90
N GLY A 313 -25.93 2.58 15.75
CA GLY A 313 -27.04 1.69 15.32
C GLY A 313 -26.60 0.54 14.40
N PHE A 314 -25.33 0.48 14.04
CA PHE A 314 -24.84 -0.41 13.00
C PHE A 314 -23.70 -1.34 13.42
N TYR A 315 -22.65 -0.80 14.09
CA TYR A 315 -21.49 -1.59 14.47
C TYR A 315 -21.87 -2.75 15.39
N GLY A 316 -21.37 -3.95 15.07
CA GLY A 316 -21.57 -5.14 15.87
C GLY A 316 -23.02 -5.64 15.96
N THR A 317 -23.94 -5.17 15.07
CA THR A 317 -25.36 -5.57 15.13
C THR A 317 -25.64 -6.88 14.40
N ASP A 318 -24.71 -7.40 13.61
CA ASP A 318 -24.82 -8.68 12.90
C ASP A 318 -23.95 -9.75 13.58
N GLY A 319 -24.52 -10.42 14.57
CA GLY A 319 -23.82 -11.43 15.37
C GLY A 319 -22.95 -10.89 16.49
N GLY A 320 -22.73 -9.60 16.54
CA GLY A 320 -22.08 -8.83 17.59
C GLY A 320 -20.69 -9.28 18.01
N ASN A 321 -19.64 -8.50 17.71
CA ASN A 321 -18.37 -8.68 18.36
C ASN A 321 -18.43 -8.07 19.78
N GLY A 322 -18.45 -8.91 20.83
CA GLY A 322 -18.41 -8.48 22.22
C GLY A 322 -17.05 -7.91 22.65
N ASN A 323 -16.05 -7.94 21.77
CA ASN A 323 -14.69 -7.48 22.05
C ASN A 323 -14.63 -5.94 22.04
N THR A 324 -14.56 -5.35 23.24
CA THR A 324 -14.47 -3.88 23.43
C THR A 324 -13.20 -3.26 22.84
N ALA A 325 -12.18 -4.06 22.49
CA ALA A 325 -10.95 -3.60 21.85
C ALA A 325 -11.14 -3.43 20.33
N MET A 326 -12.11 -4.12 19.71
CA MET A 326 -12.40 -4.05 18.27
C MET A 326 -13.27 -2.84 17.94
N LYS A 327 -12.64 -1.69 17.84
CA LYS A 327 -13.27 -0.41 17.52
C LYS A 327 -12.64 0.21 16.27
N MET A 328 -13.32 1.19 15.66
CA MET A 328 -12.69 2.02 14.65
C MET A 328 -11.37 2.61 15.21
N GLY A 329 -10.28 2.56 14.46
CA GLY A 329 -8.95 2.97 14.92
C GLY A 329 -8.15 1.89 15.65
N ALA A 330 -8.69 0.70 15.90
CA ALA A 330 -7.90 -0.37 16.53
C ALA A 330 -6.71 -0.78 15.64
N LEU A 331 -5.54 -0.94 16.25
CA LEU A 331 -4.35 -1.51 15.61
C LEU A 331 -4.41 -3.02 15.71
N LEU A 332 -4.42 -3.72 14.59
CA LEU A 332 -4.34 -5.16 14.53
C LEU A 332 -2.96 -5.60 14.07
N ALA A 333 -2.43 -6.67 14.67
CA ALA A 333 -1.14 -7.22 14.27
C ALA A 333 -1.11 -8.74 14.46
N ILE A 334 -0.21 -9.41 13.78
CA ILE A 334 0.13 -10.81 14.02
C ILE A 334 1.09 -10.84 15.23
N PRO A 335 0.75 -11.53 16.32
CA PRO A 335 1.62 -11.59 17.50
C PRO A 335 3.02 -12.09 17.19
N ALA A 336 4.01 -11.58 17.95
CA ALA A 336 5.42 -11.99 17.81
C ALA A 336 5.64 -13.49 18.02
N SER A 337 4.82 -14.10 18.90
CA SER A 337 4.88 -15.52 19.22
C SER A 337 4.42 -16.42 18.05
N ARG A 338 3.76 -15.86 17.02
CA ARG A 338 3.33 -16.61 15.86
C ARG A 338 4.46 -16.73 14.85
N ASP A 339 4.87 -17.94 14.53
CA ASP A 339 5.80 -18.16 13.42
C ASP A 339 5.06 -17.94 12.08
N ILE A 340 5.36 -16.82 11.42
CA ILE A 340 4.75 -16.48 10.13
C ILE A 340 5.18 -17.42 9.00
N ASN A 341 6.35 -18.06 9.11
CA ASN A 341 6.80 -19.04 8.12
C ASN A 341 6.00 -20.35 8.20
N ALA A 342 5.49 -20.68 9.40
CA ALA A 342 4.63 -21.83 9.62
C ALA A 342 3.14 -21.59 9.33
N MET A 343 2.76 -20.37 8.89
CA MET A 343 1.36 -20.06 8.56
C MET A 343 0.87 -20.71 7.26
N GLY A 344 1.75 -21.32 6.48
CA GLY A 344 1.40 -21.99 5.23
C GLY A 344 1.01 -21.02 4.11
N MET A 345 1.62 -19.82 4.07
CA MET A 345 1.40 -18.86 2.98
C MET A 345 1.84 -19.42 1.64
N GLU A 346 0.94 -19.41 0.68
CA GLU A 346 1.11 -20.02 -0.64
C GLU A 346 1.69 -19.03 -1.66
N THR A 347 1.41 -17.73 -1.47
CA THR A 347 1.82 -16.67 -2.42
C THR A 347 2.92 -15.79 -1.84
N ASP A 348 3.71 -15.19 -2.73
CA ASP A 348 4.74 -14.22 -2.34
C ASP A 348 4.13 -12.98 -1.66
N PRO A 349 3.09 -12.32 -2.21
CA PRO A 349 2.47 -11.19 -1.52
C PRO A 349 1.81 -11.58 -0.18
N GLY A 350 1.32 -12.81 -0.03
CA GLY A 350 0.82 -13.31 1.25
C GLY A 350 1.93 -13.36 2.32
N LYS A 351 3.12 -13.83 1.96
CA LYS A 351 4.30 -13.84 2.85
C LYS A 351 4.75 -12.42 3.20
N GLN A 352 4.78 -11.51 2.22
CA GLN A 352 5.14 -10.11 2.43
C GLN A 352 4.16 -9.42 3.38
N LEU A 353 2.86 -9.62 3.21
CA LEU A 353 1.85 -9.06 4.11
C LEU A 353 1.89 -9.70 5.51
N ALA A 354 2.19 -10.99 5.63
CA ALA A 354 2.38 -11.62 6.95
C ALA A 354 3.53 -10.96 7.70
N TRP A 355 4.64 -10.67 7.03
CA TRP A 355 5.76 -9.92 7.60
C TRP A 355 5.36 -8.50 8.00
N THR A 356 4.68 -7.76 7.11
CA THR A 356 4.21 -6.40 7.40
C THR A 356 3.27 -6.37 8.60
N LEU A 357 2.26 -7.23 8.61
CA LEU A 357 1.26 -7.28 9.68
C LEU A 357 1.85 -7.73 11.03
N GLN A 358 2.91 -8.52 11.02
CA GLN A 358 3.60 -8.89 12.25
C GLN A 358 4.49 -7.77 12.79
N ASN A 359 5.07 -6.95 11.92
CA ASN A 359 6.06 -5.94 12.31
C ASN A 359 5.49 -4.53 12.46
N TYR A 360 4.42 -4.20 11.74
CA TYR A 360 3.80 -2.86 11.75
C TYR A 360 2.30 -2.90 12.01
N GLY A 361 1.63 -4.00 11.66
CA GLY A 361 0.19 -4.13 11.84
C GLY A 361 -0.63 -3.35 10.82
N ALA A 362 -1.93 -3.21 11.12
CA ALA A 362 -2.88 -2.42 10.33
C ALA A 362 -3.92 -1.75 11.23
N TYR A 363 -4.22 -0.48 10.96
CA TYR A 363 -5.29 0.26 11.64
C TYR A 363 -6.62 0.05 10.94
N ILE A 364 -7.68 -0.24 11.67
CA ILE A 364 -9.05 -0.22 11.14
C ILE A 364 -9.42 1.25 10.87
N VAL A 365 -9.70 1.56 9.60
CA VAL A 365 -9.89 2.95 9.17
C VAL A 365 -11.29 3.24 8.64
N ASP A 366 -12.03 2.21 8.20
CA ASP A 366 -13.36 2.41 7.62
C ASP A 366 -14.23 1.14 7.66
N ASP A 367 -15.56 1.35 7.47
CA ASP A 367 -16.53 0.30 7.23
C ASP A 367 -16.65 0.01 5.73
N SER A 368 -16.59 -1.25 5.36
CA SER A 368 -16.82 -1.69 3.98
C SER A 368 -18.29 -1.63 3.54
N TYR A 369 -19.21 -1.30 4.47
CA TYR A 369 -20.66 -1.28 4.28
C TYR A 369 -21.23 -2.57 3.66
N GLY A 370 -20.49 -3.63 3.74
CA GLY A 370 -20.82 -4.98 3.27
C GLY A 370 -19.70 -5.94 3.60
N PRO A 371 -19.91 -7.25 3.44
CA PRO A 371 -18.90 -8.24 3.79
C PRO A 371 -17.61 -8.00 3.03
N GLY A 372 -16.54 -7.73 3.77
CA GLY A 372 -15.24 -7.46 3.21
C GLY A 372 -14.15 -7.39 4.27
N PHE A 373 -12.94 -7.69 3.82
CA PHE A 373 -11.69 -7.50 4.53
C PHE A 373 -10.69 -7.01 3.49
N GLY A 374 -10.21 -5.80 3.64
CA GLY A 374 -9.41 -5.21 2.58
C GLY A 374 -8.43 -4.16 3.06
N PHE A 375 -7.49 -3.84 2.18
CA PHE A 375 -6.46 -2.84 2.40
C PHE A 375 -6.70 -1.63 1.52
N ALA A 376 -6.27 -0.45 1.97
CA ALA A 376 -6.23 0.72 1.13
C ALA A 376 -4.94 0.72 0.29
N ALA A 377 -5.05 1.11 -0.97
CA ALA A 377 -3.94 1.12 -1.92
C ALA A 377 -3.88 2.38 -2.77
N GLU A 378 -2.66 2.77 -3.15
CA GLU A 378 -2.42 3.92 -4.01
C GLU A 378 -3.03 3.74 -5.39
N ASN A 379 -3.79 4.75 -5.82
CA ASN A 379 -4.27 4.91 -7.19
C ASN A 379 -4.24 6.40 -7.55
N GLY A 380 -3.19 6.82 -8.22
CA GLY A 380 -2.94 8.23 -8.52
C GLY A 380 -2.30 8.42 -9.89
N PRO A 381 -1.90 9.65 -10.23
CA PRO A 381 -1.24 9.94 -11.50
C PRO A 381 0.15 9.30 -11.62
N ASP A 382 0.73 8.81 -10.53
CA ASP A 382 2.02 8.12 -10.51
C ASP A 382 1.89 6.60 -10.64
N GLY A 383 0.67 6.08 -10.69
CA GLY A 383 0.38 4.67 -10.91
C GLY A 383 -0.78 4.14 -10.05
N SER A 384 -1.13 2.90 -10.33
CA SER A 384 -2.13 2.13 -9.58
C SER A 384 -1.48 0.87 -9.02
N MET A 385 -1.59 0.69 -7.71
CA MET A 385 -1.13 -0.52 -7.03
C MET A 385 -1.83 -1.77 -7.56
N ARG A 386 -3.12 -1.70 -7.89
CA ARG A 386 -3.87 -2.80 -8.49
C ARG A 386 -3.29 -3.23 -9.83
N ASN A 387 -2.99 -2.26 -10.70
CA ASN A 387 -2.45 -2.54 -12.03
C ASN A 387 -1.04 -3.12 -11.94
N GLN A 388 -0.22 -2.57 -11.05
CA GLN A 388 1.11 -3.11 -10.77
C GLN A 388 1.03 -4.56 -10.28
N PHE A 389 0.18 -4.83 -9.28
CA PHE A 389 0.00 -6.17 -8.72
C PHE A 389 -0.44 -7.19 -9.79
N GLN A 390 -1.42 -6.81 -10.61
CA GLN A 390 -1.89 -7.65 -11.72
C GLN A 390 -0.76 -7.94 -12.74
N ALA A 391 0.05 -6.95 -13.04
CA ALA A 391 1.19 -7.12 -13.95
C ALA A 391 2.28 -8.02 -13.36
N ASP A 392 2.55 -7.88 -12.06
CA ASP A 392 3.62 -8.60 -11.36
C ASP A 392 3.28 -10.06 -11.07
N TYR A 393 2.04 -10.34 -10.68
CA TYR A 393 1.62 -11.65 -10.18
C TYR A 393 0.67 -12.40 -11.14
N GLY A 394 0.16 -11.74 -12.17
CA GLY A 394 -0.74 -12.36 -13.15
C GLY A 394 -2.18 -12.54 -12.69
N TYR A 395 -2.54 -12.06 -11.49
CA TYR A 395 -3.91 -12.12 -10.96
C TYR A 395 -4.27 -10.84 -10.21
N ALA A 396 -5.58 -10.59 -10.10
CA ALA A 396 -6.07 -9.37 -9.46
C ALA A 396 -5.81 -9.37 -7.95
N LEU A 397 -5.45 -8.19 -7.42
CA LEU A 397 -5.31 -7.95 -5.98
C LEU A 397 -6.65 -8.16 -5.25
N SER A 398 -7.75 -7.68 -5.81
CA SER A 398 -9.11 -7.86 -5.30
C SER A 398 -9.73 -9.14 -5.85
N GLN A 399 -10.04 -10.11 -4.99
CA GLN A 399 -10.70 -11.36 -5.35
C GLN A 399 -11.75 -11.75 -4.32
N ARG A 400 -12.74 -12.54 -4.73
CA ARG A 400 -13.71 -13.10 -3.80
C ARG A 400 -13.16 -14.35 -3.12
N ALA A 401 -13.45 -14.51 -1.84
CA ALA A 401 -12.97 -15.64 -1.05
C ALA A 401 -13.47 -17.01 -1.58
N ASN A 402 -14.69 -17.05 -2.10
CA ASN A 402 -15.25 -18.28 -2.69
C ASN A 402 -14.51 -18.73 -3.97
N GLY A 403 -13.65 -17.91 -4.55
CA GLY A 403 -12.75 -18.30 -5.64
C GLY A 403 -11.68 -19.33 -5.21
N ASN A 404 -11.46 -19.45 -3.91
CA ASN A 404 -10.54 -20.40 -3.29
C ASN A 404 -9.15 -20.46 -3.98
N THR A 405 -8.66 -19.29 -4.39
CA THR A 405 -7.32 -19.18 -4.98
C THR A 405 -6.24 -19.21 -3.89
N PRO A 406 -4.98 -19.51 -4.21
CA PRO A 406 -3.90 -19.38 -3.24
C PRO A 406 -3.86 -18.01 -2.56
N TRP A 407 -4.09 -16.94 -3.31
CA TRP A 407 -4.14 -15.58 -2.78
C TRP A 407 -5.29 -15.36 -1.79
N THR A 408 -6.50 -15.80 -2.11
CA THR A 408 -7.64 -15.65 -1.20
C THR A 408 -7.47 -16.47 0.07
N ARG A 409 -6.88 -17.67 -0.02
CA ARG A 409 -6.55 -18.49 1.16
C ARG A 409 -5.51 -17.81 2.05
N ASP A 410 -4.53 -17.15 1.44
CA ASP A 410 -3.53 -16.39 2.20
C ASP A 410 -4.16 -15.21 2.94
N VAL A 411 -5.01 -14.43 2.29
CA VAL A 411 -5.72 -13.31 2.95
C VAL A 411 -6.57 -13.82 4.12
N GLN A 412 -7.21 -14.98 4.01
CA GLN A 412 -7.95 -15.61 5.10
C GLN A 412 -7.04 -16.00 6.27
N ARG A 413 -5.87 -16.58 5.99
CA ARG A 413 -4.88 -16.92 7.02
C ARG A 413 -4.36 -15.68 7.73
N LEU A 414 -4.10 -14.60 6.98
CA LEU A 414 -3.72 -13.31 7.54
C LEU A 414 -4.81 -12.78 8.48
N GLN A 415 -6.04 -12.72 8.01
CA GLN A 415 -7.18 -12.25 8.79
C GLN A 415 -7.33 -13.02 10.11
N GLN A 416 -7.30 -14.35 10.08
CA GLN A 416 -7.44 -15.20 11.25
C GLN A 416 -6.26 -15.11 12.23
N ALA A 417 -5.09 -14.65 11.76
CA ALA A 417 -3.90 -14.48 12.58
C ALA A 417 -3.86 -13.15 13.33
N LEU A 418 -4.72 -12.19 12.97
CA LEU A 418 -4.73 -10.87 13.57
C LEU A 418 -5.27 -10.84 14.98
N ASN A 419 -4.61 -10.06 15.82
CA ASN A 419 -5.02 -9.73 17.17
C ASN A 419 -4.97 -8.21 17.35
N VAL A 420 -5.79 -7.67 18.24
CA VAL A 420 -5.73 -6.24 18.61
C VAL A 420 -4.52 -6.01 19.50
N VAL A 421 -3.72 -5.01 19.19
CA VAL A 421 -2.70 -4.45 20.08
C VAL A 421 -3.43 -3.54 21.07
N ASP A 422 -3.89 -4.10 22.20
CA ASP A 422 -4.86 -3.44 23.07
C ASP A 422 -4.29 -2.24 23.82
N ASN A 423 -3.00 -2.27 24.13
CA ASN A 423 -2.29 -1.14 24.75
C ASN A 423 -1.70 -0.14 23.73
N ASN A 424 -2.12 -0.19 22.45
CA ASN A 424 -1.78 0.85 21.48
C ASN A 424 -2.43 2.17 21.86
N GLY A 425 -1.63 3.21 22.03
CA GLY A 425 -2.08 4.53 22.48
C GLY A 425 -1.06 5.63 22.17
N PRO A 426 -1.40 6.92 22.44
CA PRO A 426 -0.52 8.04 22.10
C PRO A 426 0.86 8.01 22.76
N ASN A 427 0.95 7.36 23.94
CA ASN A 427 2.22 7.19 24.66
C ASN A 427 2.83 5.79 24.49
N SER A 428 2.21 4.93 23.71
CA SER A 428 2.61 3.53 23.50
C SER A 428 2.25 3.07 22.09
N ILE A 429 2.68 3.86 21.07
CA ILE A 429 2.42 3.51 19.66
C ILE A 429 3.01 2.12 19.38
N GLY A 430 2.23 1.27 18.71
CA GLY A 430 2.62 -0.12 18.46
C GLY A 430 2.67 -0.99 19.72
N GLY A 431 2.08 -0.54 20.85
CA GLY A 431 2.13 -1.24 22.14
C GLY A 431 3.34 -0.89 23.01
N GLY A 432 4.23 0.00 22.55
CA GLY A 432 5.39 0.47 23.29
C GLY A 432 6.51 -0.56 23.47
N GLY A 433 7.54 -0.21 24.23
CA GLY A 433 8.76 -1.01 24.40
C GLY A 433 9.73 -0.84 23.23
N THR A 434 10.63 -1.81 23.04
CA THR A 434 11.62 -1.77 21.94
C THR A 434 10.93 -2.12 20.62
N PRO A 435 11.03 -1.25 19.58
CA PRO A 435 10.48 -1.54 18.26
C PRO A 435 11.09 -2.81 17.66
N ARG A 436 10.28 -3.64 17.01
CA ARG A 436 10.69 -4.92 16.40
C ARG A 436 11.51 -4.75 15.14
N GLN A 437 11.39 -3.60 14.50
CA GLN A 437 12.15 -3.21 13.32
C GLN A 437 12.85 -1.87 13.60
N PRO A 438 13.94 -1.57 12.91
CA PRO A 438 14.50 -0.22 12.93
C PRO A 438 13.44 0.82 12.58
N LEU A 439 13.51 1.98 13.21
CA LEU A 439 12.66 3.12 12.86
C LEU A 439 12.91 3.54 11.41
N ALA A 440 11.90 4.16 10.82
CA ALA A 440 12.02 4.72 9.47
C ALA A 440 13.23 5.66 9.40
N PRO A 441 14.10 5.54 8.35
CA PRO A 441 15.33 6.33 8.26
C PRO A 441 15.03 7.82 8.07
N ALA A 442 16.06 8.66 8.25
CA ALA A 442 15.97 10.09 7.97
C ALA A 442 15.58 10.33 6.50
N TYR A 443 15.02 11.49 6.22
CA TYR A 443 14.75 11.91 4.83
C TYR A 443 16.05 12.24 4.10
N GLN A 444 16.00 12.08 2.77
CA GLN A 444 17.07 12.48 1.86
C GLN A 444 17.27 14.00 1.87
#